data_ea9d12f61ebaf31fd27cf650e120172f
#
_entry.id   ea9d12f61ebaf31fd27cf650e120172f
#
_cell.length_a   1.000
_cell.length_b   1.000
_cell.length_c   1.000
_cell.angle_alpha   90.00
_cell.angle_beta   90.00
_cell.angle_gamma   90.00
#
_symmetry.space_group_name_H-M   'P 1'
#
loop_
_entity.id
_entity.type
_entity.pdbx_description
1 polymer ?
#
loop_
_entity_poly.entity_id
_entity_poly.type
_entity_poly.pdbx_seq_one_letter_code
_entity_poly.pdbx_strand_id
1 'polypeptide(L)'
;MTRALVLFAHGARSQAWAAPFERLRAQVEAQAQAREPDVRVTLAFLELMEPRLPDAVAALAAEGVDDLTIVPVFLGQGGHLLRDLPQLADGIRAAHPGLRLQVAGAIGEDPGVQAAMTDYCIRSLG
;
A
#
# COMPACT_ATOMS: atom_id res chain seq x y z
N MET A 1 -9.96 -10.70 -15.05
CA MET A 1 -9.58 -10.47 -13.64
C MET A 1 -9.04 -9.07 -13.50
N THR A 2 -9.64 -8.28 -12.62
CA THR A 2 -9.20 -6.91 -12.38
C THR A 2 -8.36 -6.85 -11.11
N ARG A 3 -7.14 -6.37 -11.25
CA ARG A 3 -6.17 -6.33 -10.15
C ARG A 3 -5.99 -4.93 -9.61
N ALA A 4 -5.64 -4.84 -8.34
CA ALA A 4 -5.33 -3.59 -7.67
C ALA A 4 -4.16 -3.72 -6.71
N LEU A 5 -3.46 -2.61 -6.53
CA LEU A 5 -2.49 -2.41 -5.46
C LEU A 5 -3.04 -1.36 -4.51
N VAL A 6 -2.98 -1.64 -3.23
CA VAL A 6 -3.23 -0.62 -2.21
C VAL A 6 -1.92 -0.35 -1.49
N LEU A 7 -1.45 0.87 -1.61
CA LEU A 7 -0.29 1.35 -0.85
C LEU A 7 -0.81 1.79 0.51
N PHE A 8 -0.40 1.09 1.55
CA PHE A 8 -0.93 1.28 2.90
C PHE A 8 0.08 2.03 3.76
N ALA A 9 -0.25 3.25 4.15
CA ALA A 9 0.61 4.12 4.93
C ALA A 9 0.02 4.40 6.31
N HIS A 10 0.82 4.90 7.23
CA HIS A 10 0.39 5.13 8.61
C HIS A 10 -0.71 6.18 8.71
N GLY A 11 -0.52 7.32 8.07
CA GLY A 11 -1.38 8.48 8.24
C GLY A 11 -0.78 9.47 9.21
N ALA A 12 -1.15 10.73 9.06
CA ALA A 12 -0.71 11.82 9.93
C ALA A 12 -1.72 12.95 9.88
N ARG A 13 -1.63 13.86 10.84
CA ARG A 13 -2.53 15.02 10.90
C ARG A 13 -2.24 16.05 9.83
N SER A 14 -0.97 16.16 9.41
CA SER A 14 -0.56 17.14 8.40
C SER A 14 -0.79 16.60 7.00
N GLN A 15 -1.52 17.33 6.17
CA GLN A 15 -1.74 16.95 4.77
C GLN A 15 -0.43 16.88 3.99
N ALA A 16 0.54 17.73 4.33
CA ALA A 16 1.84 17.74 3.67
C ALA A 16 2.59 16.41 3.84
N TRP A 17 2.34 15.69 4.93
CA TRP A 17 2.95 14.39 5.18
C TRP A 17 2.59 13.38 4.08
N ALA A 18 1.41 13.50 3.50
CA ALA A 18 0.93 12.55 2.49
C ALA A 18 1.57 12.77 1.10
N ALA A 19 2.18 13.92 0.86
CA ALA A 19 2.67 14.27 -0.49
C ALA A 19 3.66 13.25 -1.07
N PRO A 20 4.69 12.75 -0.34
CA PRO A 20 5.57 11.73 -0.90
C PRO A 20 4.85 10.44 -1.25
N PHE A 21 3.84 10.07 -0.46
CA PHE A 21 3.05 8.85 -0.70
C PHE A 21 2.17 9.01 -1.95
N GLU A 22 1.62 10.19 -2.16
CA GLU A 22 0.84 10.48 -3.37
C GLU A 22 1.72 10.43 -4.62
N ARG A 23 2.95 10.94 -4.54
CA ARG A 23 3.90 10.84 -5.66
C ARG A 23 4.24 9.39 -5.95
N LEU A 24 4.48 8.59 -4.91
CA LEU A 24 4.77 7.16 -5.07
C LEU A 24 3.59 6.46 -5.74
N ARG A 25 2.37 6.72 -5.25
CA ARG A 25 1.16 6.13 -5.84
C ARG A 25 1.07 6.44 -7.34
N ALA A 26 1.26 7.70 -7.72
CA ALA A 26 1.17 8.10 -9.11
C ALA A 26 2.23 7.42 -9.98
N GLN A 27 3.45 7.29 -9.47
CA GLN A 27 4.54 6.62 -10.19
C GLN A 27 4.26 5.12 -10.35
N VAL A 28 3.77 4.49 -9.30
CA VAL A 28 3.41 3.07 -9.33
C VAL A 28 2.27 2.84 -10.33
N GLU A 29 1.26 3.70 -10.28
CA GLU A 29 0.12 3.58 -11.19
C GLU A 29 0.55 3.68 -12.65
N ALA A 30 1.39 4.67 -12.97
CA ALA A 30 1.86 4.86 -14.34
C ALA A 30 2.60 3.63 -14.85
N GLN A 31 3.49 3.05 -14.05
CA GLN A 31 4.25 1.88 -14.46
C GLN A 31 3.40 0.61 -14.49
N ALA A 32 2.49 0.47 -13.54
CA ALA A 32 1.60 -0.70 -13.49
C ALA A 32 0.65 -0.70 -14.69
N GLN A 33 0.07 0.44 -15.02
CA GLN A 33 -0.86 0.54 -16.14
C GLN A 33 -0.19 0.41 -17.50
N ALA A 34 1.12 0.66 -17.59
CA ALA A 34 1.88 0.39 -18.80
C ALA A 34 1.94 -1.11 -19.10
N ARG A 35 1.87 -1.96 -18.07
CA ARG A 35 1.87 -3.42 -18.22
C ARG A 35 0.46 -3.98 -18.30
N GLU A 36 -0.44 -3.43 -17.52
CA GLU A 36 -1.80 -3.93 -17.36
C GLU A 36 -2.73 -2.72 -17.24
N PRO A 37 -3.37 -2.28 -18.34
CA PRO A 37 -4.10 -1.00 -18.37
C PRO A 37 -5.21 -0.85 -17.35
N ASP A 38 -5.82 -1.96 -16.92
CA ASP A 38 -6.97 -1.90 -16.00
C ASP A 38 -6.58 -1.98 -14.53
N VAL A 39 -5.28 -2.09 -14.21
CA VAL A 39 -4.84 -2.16 -12.82
C VAL A 39 -5.12 -0.85 -12.11
N ARG A 40 -5.59 -0.95 -10.86
CA ARG A 40 -5.87 0.22 -10.01
C ARG A 40 -4.79 0.33 -8.95
N VAL A 41 -4.39 1.55 -8.63
CA VAL A 41 -3.44 1.82 -7.55
C VAL A 41 -4.02 2.89 -6.65
N THR A 42 -4.24 2.54 -5.40
CA THR A 42 -4.89 3.40 -4.41
C THR A 42 -3.99 3.53 -3.18
N LEU A 43 -4.01 4.70 -2.57
CA LEU A 43 -3.34 4.97 -1.30
C LEU A 43 -4.40 4.89 -0.20
N ALA A 44 -4.10 4.15 0.87
CA ALA A 44 -4.97 4.04 2.02
C ALA A 44 -4.17 4.21 3.30
N PHE A 45 -4.86 4.54 4.38
CA PHE A 45 -4.19 4.91 5.63
C PHE A 45 -4.68 4.08 6.81
N LEU A 46 -3.80 3.88 7.76
CA LEU A 46 -4.13 3.21 9.01
C LEU A 46 -5.04 4.09 9.87
N GLU A 47 -4.72 5.38 9.96
CA GLU A 47 -5.46 6.32 10.79
C GLU A 47 -5.26 7.76 10.31
N LEU A 48 -6.05 8.68 10.86
CA LEU A 48 -5.91 10.14 10.71
C LEU A 48 -6.18 10.71 9.33
N MET A 49 -6.22 9.89 8.30
CA MET A 49 -6.45 10.32 6.91
C MET A 49 -7.39 9.34 6.21
N GLU A 50 -8.06 9.84 5.19
CA GLU A 50 -8.96 9.04 4.35
C GLU A 50 -8.33 8.75 2.99
N PRO A 51 -8.63 7.63 2.36
CA PRO A 51 -9.50 6.57 2.89
C PRO A 51 -8.74 5.65 3.87
N ARG A 52 -9.49 5.09 4.81
CA ARG A 52 -8.98 3.99 5.64
C ARG A 52 -8.94 2.73 4.81
N LEU A 53 -8.11 1.77 5.23
CA LEU A 53 -7.90 0.55 4.44
C LEU A 53 -9.19 -0.21 4.14
N PRO A 54 -10.09 -0.47 5.11
CA PRO A 54 -11.32 -1.19 4.79
C PRO A 54 -12.19 -0.47 3.77
N ASP A 55 -12.26 0.87 3.84
CA ASP A 55 -13.06 1.66 2.93
C ASP A 55 -12.48 1.66 1.51
N ALA A 56 -11.15 1.74 1.40
CA ALA A 56 -10.47 1.69 0.11
C ALA A 56 -10.73 0.35 -0.57
N VAL A 57 -10.65 -0.75 0.19
CA VAL A 57 -10.90 -2.09 -0.35
C VAL A 57 -12.35 -2.23 -0.79
N ALA A 58 -13.29 -1.73 0.03
CA ALA A 58 -14.72 -1.79 -0.32
C ALA A 58 -15.00 -1.04 -1.63
N ALA A 59 -14.40 0.12 -1.81
CA ALA A 59 -14.57 0.90 -3.03
C ALA A 59 -14.02 0.16 -4.25
N LEU A 60 -12.85 -0.45 -4.13
CA LEU A 60 -12.25 -1.22 -5.22
C LEU A 60 -13.08 -2.46 -5.56
N ALA A 61 -13.57 -3.16 -4.55
CA ALA A 61 -14.43 -4.33 -4.75
C ALA A 61 -15.72 -3.94 -5.47
N ALA A 62 -16.29 -2.79 -5.13
CA ALA A 62 -17.49 -2.27 -5.80
C ALA A 62 -17.24 -1.93 -7.27
N GLU A 63 -15.99 -1.62 -7.64
CA GLU A 63 -15.59 -1.37 -9.02
C GLU A 63 -15.27 -2.66 -9.80
N GLY A 64 -15.35 -3.81 -9.14
CA GLY A 64 -15.10 -5.09 -9.79
C GLY A 64 -13.70 -5.66 -9.60
N VAL A 65 -12.89 -5.07 -8.72
CA VAL A 65 -11.57 -5.63 -8.39
C VAL A 65 -11.77 -6.94 -7.65
N ASP A 66 -11.12 -7.99 -8.13
CA ASP A 66 -11.21 -9.34 -7.54
C ASP A 66 -9.87 -9.92 -7.09
N ASP A 67 -8.76 -9.21 -7.35
CA ASP A 67 -7.41 -9.61 -6.94
C ASP A 67 -6.68 -8.36 -6.43
N LEU A 68 -6.37 -8.31 -5.15
CA LEU A 68 -5.85 -7.12 -4.50
C LEU A 68 -4.63 -7.44 -3.64
N THR A 69 -3.59 -6.65 -3.79
CA THR A 69 -2.39 -6.76 -2.97
C THR A 69 -2.22 -5.48 -2.14
N ILE A 70 -2.06 -5.66 -0.83
CA ILE A 70 -1.74 -4.56 0.08
C ILE A 70 -0.22 -4.51 0.25
N VAL A 71 0.36 -3.34 -0.01
CA VAL A 71 1.79 -3.10 0.20
C VAL A 71 1.95 -2.12 1.36
N PRO A 72 2.44 -2.59 2.53
CA PRO A 72 2.71 -1.69 3.65
C PRO A 72 3.91 -0.80 3.34
N VAL A 73 3.68 0.51 3.31
CA VAL A 73 4.71 1.50 2.97
C VAL A 73 5.36 1.98 4.27
N PHE A 74 6.16 1.09 4.87
CA PHE A 74 6.87 1.31 6.12
C PHE A 74 8.31 0.84 5.96
N LEU A 75 9.24 1.44 6.70
CA LEU A 75 10.62 0.95 6.69
C LEU A 75 10.72 -0.45 7.32
N GLY A 76 9.92 -0.68 8.35
CA GLY A 76 9.78 -1.98 8.98
C GLY A 76 8.45 -2.05 9.67
N GLN A 77 8.06 -3.24 10.13
CA GLN A 77 6.81 -3.42 10.85
C GLN A 77 7.07 -3.31 12.34
N GLY A 78 6.57 -2.24 12.97
CA GLY A 78 6.55 -2.12 14.41
C GLY A 78 5.58 -3.12 15.04
N GLY A 79 5.70 -3.36 16.35
CA GLY A 79 4.94 -4.39 17.03
C GLY A 79 3.42 -4.30 16.85
N HIS A 80 2.87 -3.09 16.89
CA HIS A 80 1.43 -2.90 16.69
C HIS A 80 0.99 -3.30 15.29
N LEU A 81 1.73 -2.87 14.27
CA LEU A 81 1.38 -3.14 12.90
C LEU A 81 1.52 -4.62 12.57
N LEU A 82 2.58 -5.25 13.08
CA LEU A 82 2.80 -6.67 12.90
C LEU A 82 1.64 -7.50 13.47
N ARG A 83 1.01 -6.99 14.53
CA ARG A 83 -0.11 -7.64 15.19
C ARG A 83 -1.45 -7.30 14.53
N ASP A 84 -1.64 -6.02 14.17
CA ASP A 84 -2.94 -5.50 13.73
C ASP A 84 -3.21 -5.77 12.25
N LEU A 85 -2.19 -5.76 11.40
CA LEU A 85 -2.39 -5.93 9.96
C LEU A 85 -2.97 -7.30 9.58
N PRO A 86 -2.52 -8.43 10.15
CA PRO A 86 -3.15 -9.71 9.86
C PRO A 86 -4.63 -9.76 10.25
N GLN A 87 -4.99 -9.17 11.40
CA GLN A 87 -6.39 -9.12 11.84
C GLN A 87 -7.22 -8.25 10.91
N LEU A 88 -6.67 -7.12 10.49
CA LEU A 88 -7.33 -6.23 9.55
C LEU A 88 -7.55 -6.93 8.20
N ALA A 89 -6.56 -7.65 7.72
CA ALA A 89 -6.66 -8.42 6.48
C ALA A 89 -7.71 -9.53 6.60
N ASP A 90 -7.76 -10.22 7.73
CA ASP A 90 -8.77 -11.27 7.96
C ASP A 90 -10.18 -10.70 7.98
N GLY A 91 -10.37 -9.52 8.57
CA GLY A 91 -11.65 -8.82 8.54
C GLY A 91 -12.07 -8.45 7.13
N ILE A 92 -11.13 -8.00 6.32
CA ILE A 92 -11.39 -7.68 4.91
C ILE A 92 -11.76 -8.93 4.14
N ARG A 93 -11.06 -10.04 4.33
CA ARG A 93 -11.36 -11.29 3.66
C ARG A 93 -12.77 -11.80 4.03
N ALA A 94 -13.14 -11.66 5.31
CA ALA A 94 -14.46 -12.06 5.76
C ALA A 94 -15.56 -11.19 5.13
N ALA A 95 -15.32 -9.90 4.95
CA ALA A 95 -16.28 -8.97 4.35
C ALA A 95 -16.38 -9.12 2.83
N HIS A 96 -15.32 -9.65 2.18
CA HIS A 96 -15.25 -9.77 0.71
C HIS A 96 -14.78 -11.17 0.32
N PRO A 97 -15.63 -12.21 0.50
CA PRO A 97 -15.19 -13.60 0.28
C PRO A 97 -14.80 -13.92 -1.15
N GLY A 98 -15.27 -13.13 -2.12
CA GLY A 98 -14.88 -13.30 -3.53
C GLY A 98 -13.58 -12.60 -3.91
N LEU A 99 -12.99 -11.84 -2.99
CA LEU A 99 -11.78 -11.08 -3.23
C LEU A 99 -10.55 -11.90 -2.88
N ARG A 100 -9.61 -11.99 -3.83
CA ARG A 100 -8.31 -12.59 -3.57
C ARG A 100 -7.41 -11.52 -2.97
N LEU A 101 -7.05 -11.67 -1.71
CA LEU A 101 -6.29 -10.67 -0.98
C LEU A 101 -4.93 -11.21 -0.55
N GLN A 102 -3.88 -10.49 -0.90
CA GLN A 102 -2.52 -10.77 -0.47
C GLN A 102 -1.95 -9.54 0.26
N VAL A 103 -1.12 -9.79 1.25
CA VAL A 103 -0.40 -8.73 1.97
C VAL A 103 1.09 -8.96 1.75
N ALA A 104 1.74 -8.00 1.10
CA ALA A 104 3.19 -8.04 0.88
C ALA A 104 3.93 -7.70 2.18
N GLY A 105 5.22 -7.97 2.21
CA GLY A 105 6.07 -7.52 3.31
C GLY A 105 6.21 -6.00 3.32
N ALA A 106 6.68 -5.44 4.44
CA ALA A 106 6.92 -3.99 4.51
C ALA A 106 7.90 -3.57 3.43
N ILE A 107 7.59 -2.49 2.73
CA ILE A 107 8.37 -2.05 1.57
C ILE A 107 9.84 -1.81 1.91
N GLY A 108 10.12 -1.29 3.11
CA GLY A 108 11.48 -1.00 3.55
C GLY A 108 12.33 -2.23 3.85
N GLU A 109 11.73 -3.42 3.91
CA GLU A 109 12.45 -4.67 4.14
C GLU A 109 12.82 -5.37 2.84
N ASP A 110 12.35 -4.87 1.70
CA ASP A 110 12.70 -5.45 0.40
C ASP A 110 14.18 -5.18 0.10
N PRO A 111 14.95 -6.21 -0.33
CA PRO A 111 16.37 -6.02 -0.61
C PRO A 111 16.68 -4.93 -1.64
N GLY A 112 15.85 -4.81 -2.68
CA GLY A 112 16.02 -3.76 -3.69
C GLY A 112 15.80 -2.36 -3.13
N VAL A 113 14.80 -2.21 -2.27
CA VAL A 113 14.53 -0.94 -1.60
C VAL A 113 15.66 -0.59 -0.63
N GLN A 114 16.13 -1.58 0.15
CA GLN A 114 17.26 -1.40 1.05
C GLN A 114 18.51 -0.94 0.28
N ALA A 115 18.77 -1.52 -0.88
CA ALA A 115 19.90 -1.13 -1.70
C ALA A 115 19.78 0.32 -2.17
N ALA A 116 18.58 0.74 -2.58
CA ALA A 116 18.34 2.12 -3.02
C ALA A 116 18.52 3.12 -1.87
N MET A 117 18.04 2.77 -0.68
CA MET A 117 18.22 3.62 0.50
C MET A 117 19.69 3.73 0.90
N THR A 118 20.43 2.61 0.84
CA THR A 118 21.86 2.60 1.11
C THR A 118 22.59 3.51 0.14
N ASP A 119 22.28 3.39 -1.14
CA ASP A 119 22.88 4.23 -2.18
C ASP A 119 22.63 5.72 -1.93
N TYR A 120 21.39 6.06 -1.58
CA TYR A 120 21.05 7.44 -1.25
C TYR A 120 21.89 7.96 -0.08
N CYS A 121 22.03 7.15 0.98
CA CYS A 121 22.81 7.54 2.15
C CYS A 121 24.28 7.79 1.78
N ILE A 122 24.86 6.90 0.97
CA ILE A 122 26.25 7.01 0.54
C ILE A 122 26.45 8.26 -0.33
N ARG A 123 25.53 8.52 -1.28
CA ARG A 123 25.59 9.71 -2.10
C ARG A 123 25.49 10.99 -1.27
N SER A 124 24.82 10.92 -0.12
CA SER A 124 24.66 12.08 0.77
C SER A 124 25.95 12.46 1.50
N LEU A 125 26.97 11.60 1.50
CA LEU A 125 28.28 11.94 2.05
C LEU A 125 29.01 12.97 1.20
N GLY A 126 28.66 13.09 -0.04
CA GLY A 126 29.30 14.06 -0.94
C GLY A 126 30.49 13.53 -1.70
#